data_f3afa1f13a981ad1ad73fe2d7b6e955b
#
_entry.id   f3afa1f13a981ad1ad73fe2d7b6e955b
#
_cell.length_a   1.000
_cell.length_b   1.000
_cell.length_c   1.000
_cell.angle_alpha   90.00
_cell.angle_beta   90.00
_cell.angle_gamma   90.00
#
_symmetry.space_group_name_H-M   'P 1'
#
loop_
_entity.id
_entity.type
_entity.pdbx_description
1 polymer ?
#
loop_
_entity_poly.entity_id
_entity_poly.type
_entity_poly.pdbx_seq_one_letter_code
_entity_poly.pdbx_strand_id
1 'polypeptide(L)'
;PESFPAFRRILAKYLRVYLFIKDKVYNFVLPKGKIDNEYLPKIKYVMSKIKVGINGFGRIGRLVFRAACTHADTIEVVGINDLIPVDYMAYMLKYDSVHGRFDGTVEVKGDKLVVNGHEIRVTAEKDPANLKWNEVGAEYIVESTGLFLTREKSEAHLKAGAKYVVMSAPSKDDTPMFVCGVNTDSYAGQKIVSNASCTTNCLAPLAKVINDKFGIIEGLMTTVHATTATQKTVDGPSMKDWRGGRAAG
;
A
#
# COMPACT_ATOMS: atom_id res chain seq x y z
N PRO A 1 -4.88 -24.23 -17.57
CA PRO A 1 -4.74 -22.96 -18.23
C PRO A 1 -3.69 -22.15 -17.48
N GLU A 2 -2.53 -22.06 -18.09
CA GLU A 2 -1.37 -21.30 -17.59
C GLU A 2 -1.70 -19.81 -17.73
N SER A 3 -2.08 -19.20 -16.63
CA SER A 3 -2.56 -17.82 -16.63
C SER A 3 -1.53 -16.86 -16.08
N PHE A 4 -1.10 -15.98 -16.94
CA PHE A 4 -0.62 -14.62 -16.71
C PHE A 4 0.59 -14.38 -15.78
N PRO A 5 1.81 -14.34 -16.36
CA PRO A 5 3.01 -13.83 -15.67
C PRO A 5 2.87 -12.36 -15.22
N ALA A 6 2.06 -11.55 -15.91
CA ALA A 6 1.82 -10.15 -15.57
C ALA A 6 1.08 -9.97 -14.24
N PHE A 7 0.15 -10.87 -13.91
CA PHE A 7 -0.64 -10.83 -12.68
C PHE A 7 0.24 -11.00 -11.42
N ARG A 8 1.18 -11.93 -11.45
CA ARG A 8 2.16 -12.12 -10.35
C ARG A 8 3.04 -10.90 -10.13
N ARG A 9 3.35 -10.13 -11.18
CA ARG A 9 4.20 -8.93 -11.09
C ARG A 9 3.45 -7.74 -10.47
N ILE A 10 2.17 -7.58 -10.75
CA ILE A 10 1.35 -6.50 -10.16
C ILE A 10 1.08 -6.80 -8.67
N LEU A 11 0.76 -8.04 -8.34
CA LEU A 11 0.60 -8.47 -6.94
C LEU A 11 1.91 -8.27 -6.14
N ALA A 12 3.06 -8.54 -6.75
CA ALA A 12 4.37 -8.31 -6.15
C ALA A 12 4.62 -6.84 -5.77
N LYS A 13 4.04 -5.88 -6.49
CA LYS A 13 4.16 -4.45 -6.15
C LYS A 13 3.46 -4.11 -4.84
N TYR A 14 2.25 -4.66 -4.61
CA TYR A 14 1.48 -4.44 -3.38
C TYR A 14 1.97 -5.31 -2.23
N LEU A 15 2.47 -6.49 -2.54
CA LEU A 15 3.17 -7.36 -1.60
C LEU A 15 4.44 -6.71 -1.03
N ARG A 16 5.08 -5.79 -1.77
CA ARG A 16 6.29 -5.07 -1.33
C ARG A 16 6.02 -4.06 -0.21
N VAL A 17 4.86 -3.41 -0.18
CA VAL A 17 4.47 -2.60 1.00
C VAL A 17 4.32 -3.50 2.23
N TYR A 18 3.75 -4.68 2.05
CA TYR A 18 3.63 -5.70 3.08
C TYR A 18 4.99 -6.21 3.58
N LEU A 19 5.89 -6.56 2.68
CA LEU A 19 7.24 -7.02 3.04
C LEU A 19 8.03 -5.95 3.79
N PHE A 20 7.89 -4.68 3.40
CA PHE A 20 8.49 -3.56 4.11
C PHE A 20 8.01 -3.48 5.57
N ILE A 21 6.72 -3.66 5.81
CA ILE A 21 6.16 -3.71 7.16
C ILE A 21 6.64 -4.97 7.90
N LYS A 22 6.61 -6.13 7.25
CA LYS A 22 6.99 -7.43 7.85
C LYS A 22 8.46 -7.48 8.27
N ASP A 23 9.38 -7.11 7.39
CA ASP A 23 10.83 -7.20 7.68
C ASP A 23 11.24 -6.29 8.83
N LYS A 24 10.55 -5.16 9.03
CA LYS A 24 10.85 -4.25 10.14
C LYS A 24 10.26 -4.70 11.48
N VAL A 25 9.13 -5.36 11.47
CA VAL A 25 8.53 -5.97 12.67
C VAL A 25 9.37 -7.14 13.15
N TYR A 26 9.91 -7.97 12.25
CA TYR A 26 10.81 -9.08 12.62
C TYR A 26 12.12 -8.60 13.23
N ASN A 27 12.71 -7.53 12.71
CA ASN A 27 13.97 -7.00 13.22
C ASN A 27 13.82 -6.29 14.58
N PHE A 28 12.61 -5.93 14.99
CA PHE A 28 12.37 -5.24 16.26
C PHE A 28 12.19 -6.22 17.44
N VAL A 29 11.89 -7.48 17.21
CA VAL A 29 11.46 -8.44 18.25
C VAL A 29 12.53 -9.49 18.60
N LEU A 30 13.57 -9.68 17.77
CA LEU A 30 14.56 -10.72 18.04
C LEU A 30 15.93 -10.12 18.34
N PRO A 31 16.51 -10.35 19.54
CA PRO A 31 17.93 -10.11 19.78
C PRO A 31 18.76 -10.98 18.84
N LYS A 32 19.84 -10.39 18.27
CA LYS A 32 20.81 -11.12 17.44
C LYS A 32 21.48 -12.23 18.24
N GLY A 33 20.91 -13.42 18.21
CA GLY A 33 21.46 -14.63 18.80
C GLY A 33 21.01 -15.84 17.99
N LYS A 34 21.89 -16.82 17.80
CA LYS A 34 21.59 -18.09 17.15
C LYS A 34 20.49 -18.78 17.97
N ILE A 35 19.33 -19.01 17.37
CA ILE A 35 18.27 -19.83 17.94
C ILE A 35 18.44 -21.23 17.32
N ASP A 36 18.74 -22.21 18.15
CA ASP A 36 18.80 -23.62 17.72
C ASP A 36 17.41 -24.07 17.30
N ASN A 37 17.34 -24.77 16.18
CA ASN A 37 16.10 -25.26 15.54
C ASN A 37 15.24 -26.19 16.42
N GLU A 38 15.72 -26.60 17.59
CA GLU A 38 15.03 -27.53 18.48
C GLU A 38 13.95 -26.85 19.35
N TYR A 39 13.96 -25.51 19.47
CA TYR A 39 12.99 -24.75 20.27
C TYR A 39 11.84 -24.12 19.48
N LEU A 40 11.84 -24.20 18.15
CA LEU A 40 10.83 -23.62 17.27
C LEU A 40 9.40 -24.19 17.38
N PRO A 41 9.14 -25.45 17.81
CA PRO A 41 7.78 -25.96 17.85
C PRO A 41 6.94 -25.56 19.06
N LYS A 42 7.51 -24.96 20.10
CA LYS A 42 6.80 -24.72 21.38
C LYS A 42 6.46 -23.28 21.70
N ILE A 43 6.97 -22.30 20.94
CA ILE A 43 6.60 -20.91 21.12
C ILE A 43 5.62 -20.54 19.99
N LYS A 44 4.36 -20.89 20.16
CA LYS A 44 3.26 -20.22 19.48
C LYS A 44 3.16 -18.82 20.09
N TYR A 45 4.11 -17.93 19.72
CA TYR A 45 3.93 -16.52 19.99
C TYR A 45 2.69 -16.11 19.21
N VAL A 46 1.60 -15.87 19.90
CA VAL A 46 0.45 -15.15 19.35
C VAL A 46 0.94 -13.71 19.16
N MET A 47 1.70 -13.47 18.10
CA MET A 47 2.05 -12.12 17.71
C MET A 47 0.72 -11.44 17.37
N SER A 48 0.43 -10.34 18.06
CA SER A 48 -0.71 -9.50 17.70
C SER A 48 -0.56 -9.09 16.24
N LYS A 49 -1.62 -9.24 15.46
CA LYS A 49 -1.63 -8.81 14.06
C LYS A 49 -1.30 -7.32 13.96
N ILE A 50 -0.58 -6.96 12.91
CA ILE A 50 -0.31 -5.56 12.58
C ILE A 50 -1.63 -4.92 12.13
N LYS A 51 -2.11 -3.93 12.89
CA LYS A 51 -3.34 -3.22 12.57
C LYS A 51 -3.09 -2.07 11.62
N VAL A 52 -3.75 -2.11 10.47
CA VAL A 52 -3.56 -1.19 9.36
C VAL A 52 -4.84 -0.39 9.11
N GLY A 53 -4.70 0.92 8.93
CA GLY A 53 -5.71 1.80 8.36
C GLY A 53 -5.38 2.13 6.90
N ILE A 54 -6.39 2.32 6.07
CA ILE A 54 -6.25 2.73 4.67
C ILE A 54 -6.97 4.06 4.48
N ASN A 55 -6.24 5.08 4.06
CA ASN A 55 -6.82 6.36 3.65
C ASN A 55 -6.84 6.44 2.11
N GLY A 56 -8.03 6.46 1.52
CA GLY A 56 -8.25 6.34 0.09
C GLY A 56 -8.47 4.89 -0.36
N PHE A 57 -9.70 4.56 -0.73
CA PHE A 57 -10.08 3.21 -1.19
C PHE A 57 -10.25 3.15 -2.71
N GLY A 58 -9.43 3.93 -3.42
CA GLY A 58 -9.27 3.88 -4.87
C GLY A 58 -8.60 2.59 -5.34
N ARG A 59 -8.05 2.58 -6.55
CA ARG A 59 -7.36 1.41 -7.13
C ARG A 59 -6.28 0.87 -6.18
N ILE A 60 -5.43 1.75 -5.67
CA ILE A 60 -4.30 1.34 -4.83
C ILE A 60 -4.77 0.83 -3.47
N GLY A 61 -5.64 1.57 -2.76
CA GLY A 61 -6.15 1.15 -1.44
C GLY A 61 -6.85 -0.20 -1.48
N ARG A 62 -7.70 -0.45 -2.49
CA ARG A 62 -8.36 -1.75 -2.67
C ARG A 62 -7.39 -2.89 -2.93
N LEU A 63 -6.32 -2.65 -3.68
CA LEU A 63 -5.33 -3.70 -3.95
C LEU A 63 -4.41 -3.95 -2.75
N VAL A 64 -4.10 -2.94 -1.96
CA VAL A 64 -3.44 -3.11 -0.65
C VAL A 64 -4.34 -3.93 0.28
N PHE A 65 -5.63 -3.63 0.32
CA PHE A 65 -6.61 -4.40 1.10
C PHE A 65 -6.66 -5.87 0.69
N ARG A 66 -6.78 -6.15 -0.62
CA ARG A 66 -6.77 -7.53 -1.16
C ARG A 66 -5.47 -8.25 -0.81
N ALA A 67 -4.33 -7.59 -0.90
CA ALA A 67 -3.05 -8.15 -0.51
C ALA A 67 -2.98 -8.44 1.01
N ALA A 68 -3.51 -7.55 1.85
CA ALA A 68 -3.60 -7.79 3.29
C ALA A 68 -4.45 -9.03 3.63
N CYS A 69 -5.55 -9.26 2.90
CA CYS A 69 -6.38 -10.45 3.09
C CYS A 69 -5.64 -11.76 2.79
N THR A 70 -4.67 -11.76 1.88
CA THR A 70 -3.83 -12.97 1.62
C THR A 70 -2.80 -13.23 2.73
N HIS A 71 -2.66 -12.28 3.66
CA HIS A 71 -1.73 -12.31 4.80
C HIS A 71 -2.48 -12.06 6.13
N ALA A 72 -3.71 -12.55 6.21
CA ALA A 72 -4.60 -12.34 7.35
C ALA A 72 -4.10 -12.96 8.68
N ASP A 73 -3.06 -13.78 8.62
CA ASP A 73 -2.33 -14.32 9.78
C ASP A 73 -1.49 -13.25 10.49
N THR A 74 -1.01 -12.24 9.75
CA THR A 74 -0.07 -11.23 10.25
C THR A 74 -0.57 -9.80 10.15
N ILE A 75 -1.49 -9.50 9.22
CA ILE A 75 -2.04 -8.16 8.98
C ILE A 75 -3.55 -8.17 9.14
N GLU A 76 -4.07 -7.12 9.77
CA GLU A 76 -5.48 -6.86 9.91
C GLU A 76 -5.79 -5.42 9.50
N VAL A 77 -6.64 -5.24 8.49
CA VAL A 77 -7.18 -3.91 8.15
C VAL A 77 -8.36 -3.62 9.06
N VAL A 78 -8.24 -2.61 9.89
CA VAL A 78 -9.22 -2.27 10.94
C VAL A 78 -10.04 -1.02 10.62
N GLY A 79 -9.60 -0.22 9.66
CA GLY A 79 -10.30 1.00 9.26
C GLY A 79 -9.98 1.41 7.84
N ILE A 80 -10.98 1.97 7.16
CA ILE A 80 -10.88 2.52 5.81
C ILE A 80 -11.53 3.91 5.82
N ASN A 81 -10.89 4.87 5.18
CA ASN A 81 -11.48 6.17 4.91
C ASN A 81 -11.55 6.43 3.41
N ASP A 82 -12.72 6.79 2.93
CA ASP A 82 -12.92 7.30 1.57
C ASP A 82 -14.25 8.10 1.52
N LEU A 83 -14.39 8.99 0.55
CA LEU A 83 -15.58 9.86 0.44
C LEU A 83 -16.75 9.21 -0.32
N ILE A 84 -16.59 7.97 -0.78
CA ILE A 84 -17.66 7.22 -1.45
C ILE A 84 -18.50 6.41 -0.45
N PRO A 85 -19.77 6.12 -0.75
CA PRO A 85 -20.64 5.30 0.10
C PRO A 85 -20.09 3.88 0.31
N VAL A 86 -20.36 3.29 1.48
CA VAL A 86 -19.83 1.97 1.87
C VAL A 86 -20.33 0.84 0.99
N ASP A 87 -21.56 0.90 0.49
CA ASP A 87 -22.14 -0.06 -0.45
C ASP A 87 -21.39 -0.03 -1.79
N TYR A 88 -21.01 1.16 -2.26
CA TYR A 88 -20.20 1.29 -3.45
C TYR A 88 -18.75 0.83 -3.23
N MET A 89 -18.17 1.06 -2.05
CA MET A 89 -16.89 0.45 -1.68
C MET A 89 -16.95 -1.08 -1.75
N ALA A 90 -18.00 -1.68 -1.18
CA ALA A 90 -18.22 -3.12 -1.21
C ALA A 90 -18.32 -3.65 -2.64
N TYR A 91 -19.08 -2.97 -3.49
CA TYR A 91 -19.19 -3.31 -4.91
C TYR A 91 -17.83 -3.28 -5.61
N MET A 92 -17.08 -2.18 -5.46
CA MET A 92 -15.77 -2.01 -6.09
C MET A 92 -14.70 -2.96 -5.54
N LEU A 93 -14.80 -3.41 -4.28
CA LEU A 93 -13.93 -4.43 -3.75
C LEU A 93 -14.25 -5.80 -4.33
N LYS A 94 -15.55 -6.11 -4.43
CA LYS A 94 -16.05 -7.40 -4.92
C LYS A 94 -15.75 -7.63 -6.39
N TYR A 95 -15.88 -6.58 -7.21
CA TYR A 95 -15.76 -6.68 -8.67
C TYR A 95 -14.60 -5.81 -9.16
N ASP A 96 -13.68 -6.42 -9.88
CA ASP A 96 -12.55 -5.74 -10.50
C ASP A 96 -12.29 -6.34 -11.88
N SER A 97 -12.38 -5.52 -12.94
CA SER A 97 -12.22 -5.97 -14.31
C SER A 97 -10.79 -6.37 -14.66
N VAL A 98 -9.79 -5.89 -13.89
CA VAL A 98 -8.37 -6.20 -14.12
C VAL A 98 -7.89 -7.36 -13.25
N HIS A 99 -8.30 -7.39 -11.97
CA HIS A 99 -7.83 -8.35 -10.98
C HIS A 99 -8.83 -9.47 -10.68
N GLY A 100 -10.01 -9.43 -11.32
CA GLY A 100 -11.07 -10.41 -11.12
C GLY A 100 -11.87 -10.19 -9.82
N ARG A 101 -12.81 -11.06 -9.58
CA ARG A 101 -13.61 -11.04 -8.36
C ARG A 101 -12.73 -11.20 -7.12
N PHE A 102 -13.16 -10.57 -6.03
CA PHE A 102 -12.55 -10.79 -4.72
C PHE A 102 -12.79 -12.24 -4.27
N ASP A 103 -11.73 -12.90 -3.84
CA ASP A 103 -11.80 -14.25 -3.30
C ASP A 103 -12.16 -14.20 -1.82
N GLY A 104 -13.46 -14.25 -1.54
CA GLY A 104 -14.01 -14.14 -0.20
C GLY A 104 -15.37 -13.47 -0.15
N THR A 105 -15.89 -13.27 1.05
CA THR A 105 -17.18 -12.61 1.30
C THR A 105 -16.98 -11.11 1.49
N VAL A 106 -17.87 -10.31 0.90
CA VAL A 106 -17.92 -8.85 1.07
C VAL A 106 -19.38 -8.47 1.30
N GLU A 107 -19.64 -7.89 2.46
CA GLU A 107 -20.97 -7.51 2.91
C GLU A 107 -20.93 -6.09 3.51
N VAL A 108 -22.08 -5.47 3.61
CA VAL A 108 -22.27 -4.18 4.30
C VAL A 108 -23.20 -4.39 5.49
N LYS A 109 -22.81 -3.89 6.66
CA LYS A 109 -23.61 -3.95 7.88
C LYS A 109 -23.67 -2.56 8.50
N GLY A 110 -24.76 -1.85 8.24
CA GLY A 110 -24.88 -0.44 8.61
C GLY A 110 -23.84 0.41 7.85
N ASP A 111 -23.01 1.09 8.59
CA ASP A 111 -21.92 1.94 8.08
C ASP A 111 -20.57 1.22 7.97
N LYS A 112 -20.53 -0.09 8.21
CA LYS A 112 -19.31 -0.90 8.20
C LYS A 112 -19.22 -1.79 6.99
N LEU A 113 -17.99 -2.02 6.54
CA LEU A 113 -17.65 -3.06 5.59
C LEU A 113 -17.33 -4.35 6.34
N VAL A 114 -17.94 -5.47 5.95
CA VAL A 114 -17.67 -6.79 6.53
C VAL A 114 -17.01 -7.66 5.46
N VAL A 115 -15.77 -8.08 5.70
CA VAL A 115 -15.03 -8.90 4.75
C VAL A 115 -14.52 -10.16 5.46
N ASN A 116 -14.86 -11.32 4.90
CA ASN A 116 -14.53 -12.62 5.48
C ASN A 116 -14.94 -12.74 6.97
N GLY A 117 -16.09 -12.13 7.33
CA GLY A 117 -16.60 -12.10 8.69
C GLY A 117 -15.97 -11.03 9.62
N HIS A 118 -14.98 -10.28 9.16
CA HIS A 118 -14.34 -9.21 9.95
C HIS A 118 -15.00 -7.86 9.66
N GLU A 119 -15.47 -7.18 10.70
CA GLU A 119 -16.01 -5.82 10.61
C GLU A 119 -14.87 -4.80 10.52
N ILE A 120 -14.98 -3.89 9.57
CA ILE A 120 -14.00 -2.83 9.29
C ILE A 120 -14.73 -1.50 9.42
N ARG A 121 -14.19 -0.60 10.24
CA ARG A 121 -14.73 0.76 10.35
C ARG A 121 -14.54 1.50 9.03
N VAL A 122 -15.61 2.11 8.52
CA VAL A 122 -15.55 3.01 7.36
C VAL A 122 -15.85 4.44 7.81
N THR A 123 -15.09 5.40 7.30
CA THR A 123 -15.27 6.83 7.54
C THR A 123 -15.26 7.59 6.23
N ALA A 124 -15.84 8.79 6.20
CA ALA A 124 -15.89 9.69 5.05
C ALA A 124 -15.34 11.09 5.42
N GLU A 125 -14.14 11.10 6.02
CA GLU A 125 -13.48 12.31 6.50
C GLU A 125 -12.54 12.89 5.45
N LYS A 126 -12.65 14.22 5.22
CA LYS A 126 -11.76 14.96 4.32
C LYS A 126 -10.43 15.30 4.96
N ASP A 127 -10.44 15.60 6.27
CA ASP A 127 -9.24 15.93 7.03
C ASP A 127 -8.74 14.69 7.78
N PRO A 128 -7.55 14.16 7.43
CA PRO A 128 -6.99 12.99 8.08
C PRO A 128 -6.78 13.13 9.60
N ALA A 129 -6.67 14.35 10.12
CA ALA A 129 -6.52 14.58 11.56
C ALA A 129 -7.74 14.13 12.38
N ASN A 130 -8.93 14.05 11.75
CA ASN A 130 -10.18 13.65 12.38
C ASN A 130 -10.47 12.13 12.30
N LEU A 131 -9.57 11.34 11.71
CA LEU A 131 -9.81 9.92 11.44
C LEU A 131 -9.76 9.02 12.66
N LYS A 132 -9.22 9.52 13.79
CA LYS A 132 -9.19 8.83 15.09
C LYS A 132 -8.74 7.37 14.95
N TRP A 133 -7.58 7.16 14.35
CA TRP A 133 -7.00 5.84 14.11
C TRP A 133 -6.78 5.03 15.41
N ASN A 134 -6.55 5.74 16.51
CA ASN A 134 -6.40 5.14 17.83
C ASN A 134 -7.65 4.40 18.30
N GLU A 135 -8.86 4.83 17.93
CA GLU A 135 -10.12 4.17 18.35
C GLU A 135 -10.25 2.75 17.77
N VAL A 136 -9.68 2.48 16.61
CA VAL A 136 -9.64 1.14 15.99
C VAL A 136 -8.29 0.45 16.18
N GLY A 137 -7.35 1.12 16.85
CA GLY A 137 -6.01 0.61 17.08
C GLY A 137 -5.16 0.49 15.82
N ALA A 138 -5.45 1.27 14.76
CA ALA A 138 -4.64 1.28 13.55
C ALA A 138 -3.29 1.96 13.83
N GLU A 139 -2.22 1.20 13.76
CA GLU A 139 -0.87 1.69 14.03
C GLU A 139 -0.17 2.17 12.76
N TYR A 140 -0.40 1.52 11.65
CA TYR A 140 0.17 1.81 10.34
C TYR A 140 -0.91 2.31 9.40
N ILE A 141 -0.68 3.44 8.75
CA ILE A 141 -1.62 3.99 7.78
C ILE A 141 -1.02 3.91 6.38
N VAL A 142 -1.78 3.34 5.47
CA VAL A 142 -1.50 3.43 4.04
C VAL A 142 -2.23 4.64 3.48
N GLU A 143 -1.47 5.68 3.13
CA GLU A 143 -1.98 6.86 2.48
C GLU A 143 -2.04 6.62 0.96
N SER A 144 -3.24 6.45 0.43
CA SER A 144 -3.48 6.11 -0.98
C SER A 144 -4.48 7.02 -1.70
N THR A 145 -4.75 8.21 -1.13
CA THR A 145 -5.58 9.23 -1.80
C THR A 145 -4.84 9.96 -2.92
N GLY A 146 -3.52 10.04 -2.84
CA GLY A 146 -2.70 10.88 -3.72
C GLY A 146 -2.71 12.37 -3.39
N LEU A 147 -3.31 12.77 -2.26
CA LEU A 147 -3.45 14.17 -1.83
C LEU A 147 -2.44 14.57 -0.74
N PHE A 148 -2.14 13.67 0.19
CA PHE A 148 -1.30 13.91 1.35
C PHE A 148 0.11 13.34 1.12
N LEU A 149 0.84 13.93 0.15
CA LEU A 149 2.13 13.43 -0.36
C LEU A 149 3.34 14.22 0.15
N THR A 150 3.20 14.94 1.24
CA THR A 150 4.30 15.62 1.94
C THR A 150 4.30 15.17 3.40
N ARG A 151 5.45 15.28 4.07
CA ARG A 151 5.58 14.99 5.50
C ARG A 151 4.55 15.77 6.30
N GLU A 152 4.48 17.08 6.10
CA GLU A 152 3.56 17.98 6.78
C GLU A 152 2.10 17.52 6.68
N LYS A 153 1.64 17.18 5.46
CA LYS A 153 0.27 16.71 5.24
C LYS A 153 0.01 15.33 5.84
N SER A 154 0.99 14.44 5.76
CA SER A 154 0.88 13.07 6.32
C SER A 154 0.93 13.04 7.84
N GLU A 155 1.52 14.05 8.50
CA GLU A 155 1.50 14.19 9.97
C GLU A 155 0.09 14.26 10.55
N ALA A 156 -0.92 14.65 9.76
CA ALA A 156 -2.31 14.61 10.18
C ALA A 156 -2.75 13.21 10.65
N HIS A 157 -2.24 12.15 10.03
CA HIS A 157 -2.52 10.78 10.46
C HIS A 157 -1.87 10.45 11.81
N LEU A 158 -0.68 10.98 12.08
CA LEU A 158 -0.03 10.80 13.39
C LEU A 158 -0.82 11.52 14.48
N LYS A 159 -1.35 12.73 14.19
CA LYS A 159 -2.25 13.47 15.09
C LYS A 159 -3.54 12.70 15.35
N ALA A 160 -4.03 11.95 14.37
CA ALA A 160 -5.19 11.06 14.50
C ALA A 160 -4.89 9.76 15.27
N GLY A 161 -3.67 9.56 15.78
CA GLY A 161 -3.28 8.45 16.63
C GLY A 161 -2.55 7.29 15.95
N ALA A 162 -2.18 7.43 14.68
CA ALA A 162 -1.32 6.46 14.00
C ALA A 162 0.13 6.56 14.51
N LYS A 163 0.88 5.47 14.40
CA LYS A 163 2.32 5.43 14.72
C LYS A 163 3.19 5.67 13.50
N TYR A 164 2.76 5.16 12.35
CA TYR A 164 3.50 5.17 11.09
C TYR A 164 2.59 5.46 9.91
N VAL A 165 3.11 6.16 8.90
CA VAL A 165 2.41 6.45 7.65
C VAL A 165 3.27 6.02 6.47
N VAL A 166 2.68 5.27 5.53
CA VAL A 166 3.29 4.87 4.28
C VAL A 166 2.50 5.49 3.13
N MET A 167 3.08 6.47 2.47
CA MET A 167 2.51 7.01 1.23
C MET A 167 2.66 5.98 0.10
N SER A 168 1.59 5.65 -0.58
CA SER A 168 1.61 4.70 -1.70
C SER A 168 2.03 5.35 -3.04
N ALA A 169 2.45 6.59 -3.02
CA ALA A 169 2.89 7.38 -4.16
C ALA A 169 4.18 8.13 -3.81
N PRO A 170 4.93 8.67 -4.80
CA PRO A 170 6.15 9.43 -4.52
C PRO A 170 5.84 10.64 -3.65
N SER A 171 6.70 10.89 -2.66
CA SER A 171 6.62 12.13 -1.89
C SER A 171 6.91 13.34 -2.78
N LYS A 172 6.35 14.49 -2.39
CA LYS A 172 6.55 15.78 -3.07
C LYS A 172 7.53 16.68 -2.31
N ASP A 173 8.14 16.15 -1.27
CA ASP A 173 9.16 16.79 -0.45
C ASP A 173 10.32 15.80 -0.20
N ASP A 174 11.15 16.07 0.79
CA ASP A 174 12.30 15.27 1.21
C ASP A 174 11.94 14.00 2.01
N THR A 175 10.65 13.65 2.13
CA THR A 175 10.24 12.40 2.81
C THR A 175 10.92 11.19 2.18
N PRO A 176 11.61 10.34 2.97
CA PRO A 176 12.35 9.21 2.45
C PRO A 176 11.47 8.24 1.66
N MET A 177 11.99 7.84 0.49
CA MET A 177 11.34 6.87 -0.39
C MET A 177 12.09 5.54 -0.36
N PHE A 178 11.35 4.46 -0.20
CA PHE A 178 11.91 3.12 -0.12
C PHE A 178 11.31 2.19 -1.17
N VAL A 179 12.18 1.42 -1.81
CA VAL A 179 11.82 0.33 -2.72
C VAL A 179 12.36 -0.97 -2.14
N CYS A 180 11.48 -1.95 -1.95
CA CYS A 180 11.83 -3.24 -1.38
C CYS A 180 12.90 -3.94 -2.22
N GLY A 181 13.95 -4.46 -1.55
CA GLY A 181 15.09 -5.11 -2.18
C GLY A 181 16.08 -4.15 -2.85
N VAL A 182 15.88 -2.84 -2.74
CA VAL A 182 16.79 -1.82 -3.28
C VAL A 182 17.47 -1.05 -2.17
N ASN A 183 16.71 -0.36 -1.32
CA ASN A 183 17.24 0.52 -0.30
C ASN A 183 16.55 0.43 1.06
N THR A 184 15.79 -0.62 1.32
CA THR A 184 15.09 -0.80 2.60
C THR A 184 16.04 -0.92 3.80
N ASP A 185 17.28 -1.34 3.56
CA ASP A 185 18.30 -1.46 4.61
C ASP A 185 18.73 -0.10 5.18
N SER A 186 18.48 0.99 4.46
CA SER A 186 18.74 2.36 4.93
C SER A 186 17.62 2.94 5.81
N TYR A 187 16.55 2.16 6.09
CA TYR A 187 15.50 2.62 6.99
C TYR A 187 16.00 2.72 8.43
N ALA A 188 15.86 3.89 9.02
CA ALA A 188 16.33 4.23 10.35
C ALA A 188 15.20 4.60 11.33
N GLY A 189 13.98 4.08 11.13
CA GLY A 189 12.85 4.29 12.03
C GLY A 189 11.98 5.51 11.72
N GLN A 190 12.04 6.05 10.51
CA GLN A 190 11.20 7.17 10.08
C GLN A 190 9.72 6.83 10.21
N LYS A 191 8.95 7.74 10.82
CA LYS A 191 7.51 7.53 11.03
C LYS A 191 6.67 7.72 9.77
N ILE A 192 7.16 8.54 8.85
CA ILE A 192 6.49 8.83 7.58
C ILE A 192 7.47 8.49 6.47
N VAL A 193 7.05 7.62 5.55
CA VAL A 193 7.85 7.16 4.42
C VAL A 193 6.99 7.07 3.17
N SER A 194 7.64 7.02 2.01
CA SER A 194 6.98 6.79 0.74
C SER A 194 7.45 5.48 0.12
N ASN A 195 6.53 4.75 -0.53
CA ASN A 195 6.85 3.57 -1.33
C ASN A 195 7.23 3.93 -2.78
N ALA A 196 7.60 5.18 -3.03
CA ALA A 196 7.97 5.70 -4.35
C ALA A 196 6.88 5.50 -5.43
N SER A 197 7.24 5.65 -6.71
CA SER A 197 6.30 5.52 -7.83
C SER A 197 6.22 4.09 -8.37
N CYS A 198 5.18 3.84 -9.18
CA CYS A 198 5.08 2.60 -9.95
C CYS A 198 6.27 2.40 -10.89
N THR A 199 6.69 3.45 -11.57
CA THR A 199 7.86 3.43 -12.46
C THR A 199 9.13 3.12 -11.67
N THR A 200 9.34 3.75 -10.52
CA THR A 200 10.49 3.49 -9.65
C THR A 200 10.49 2.05 -9.14
N ASN A 201 9.35 1.53 -8.72
CA ASN A 201 9.25 0.14 -8.27
C ASN A 201 9.48 -0.90 -9.38
N CYS A 202 9.27 -0.52 -10.63
CA CYS A 202 9.63 -1.33 -11.80
C CYS A 202 11.14 -1.26 -12.11
N LEU A 203 11.65 -0.03 -12.21
CA LEU A 203 13.00 0.22 -12.71
C LEU A 203 14.10 -0.06 -11.67
N ALA A 204 13.92 0.39 -10.44
CA ALA A 204 15.00 0.38 -9.45
C ALA A 204 15.54 -1.03 -9.13
N PRO A 205 14.69 -2.07 -8.93
CA PRO A 205 15.19 -3.43 -8.73
C PRO A 205 15.94 -3.96 -9.94
N LEU A 206 15.47 -3.67 -11.16
CA LEU A 206 16.14 -4.09 -12.39
C LEU A 206 17.49 -3.40 -12.54
N ALA A 207 17.51 -2.06 -12.41
CA ALA A 207 18.74 -1.28 -12.49
C ALA A 207 19.75 -1.70 -11.42
N LYS A 208 19.28 -1.97 -10.18
CA LYS A 208 20.15 -2.44 -9.11
C LYS A 208 20.85 -3.75 -9.48
N VAL A 209 20.15 -4.74 -10.00
CA VAL A 209 20.75 -6.03 -10.39
C VAL A 209 21.78 -5.84 -11.48
N ILE A 210 21.48 -5.03 -12.50
CA ILE A 210 22.40 -4.77 -13.59
C ILE A 210 23.62 -4.01 -13.08
N ASN A 211 23.41 -2.96 -12.27
CA ASN A 211 24.50 -2.17 -11.72
C ASN A 211 25.41 -3.00 -10.81
N ASP A 212 24.85 -3.81 -9.92
CA ASP A 212 25.61 -4.63 -8.97
C ASP A 212 26.44 -5.73 -9.67
N LYS A 213 26.01 -6.18 -10.86
CA LYS A 213 26.68 -7.27 -11.59
C LYS A 213 27.63 -6.78 -12.66
N PHE A 214 27.32 -5.70 -13.35
CA PHE A 214 28.03 -5.26 -14.55
C PHE A 214 28.51 -3.81 -14.47
N GLY A 215 27.95 -3.01 -13.56
CA GLY A 215 28.11 -1.56 -13.54
C GLY A 215 27.29 -0.86 -14.65
N ILE A 216 26.71 0.28 -14.31
CA ILE A 216 26.01 1.14 -15.28
C ILE A 216 26.80 2.44 -15.38
N ILE A 217 27.30 2.76 -16.58
CA ILE A 217 27.96 4.03 -16.84
C ILE A 217 26.96 5.07 -17.28
N GLU A 218 26.06 4.71 -18.21
CA GLU A 218 24.99 5.55 -18.72
C GLU A 218 23.81 4.70 -19.18
N GLY A 219 22.65 5.30 -19.36
CA GLY A 219 21.47 4.57 -19.82
C GLY A 219 20.33 5.49 -20.25
N LEU A 220 19.44 4.98 -21.10
CA LEU A 220 18.19 5.59 -21.48
C LEU A 220 17.04 4.73 -20.97
N MET A 221 16.00 5.37 -20.46
CA MET A 221 14.81 4.68 -19.97
C MET A 221 13.59 5.07 -20.79
N THR A 222 12.90 4.07 -21.33
CA THR A 222 11.57 4.22 -21.91
C THR A 222 10.59 3.41 -21.10
N THR A 223 9.47 4.03 -20.70
CA THR A 223 8.41 3.35 -19.98
C THR A 223 7.18 3.17 -20.87
N VAL A 224 6.69 1.94 -20.98
CA VAL A 224 5.39 1.62 -21.55
C VAL A 224 4.43 1.41 -20.37
N HIS A 225 3.52 2.34 -20.18
CA HIS A 225 2.72 2.44 -18.96
C HIS A 225 1.24 2.32 -19.24
N ALA A 226 0.53 1.50 -18.46
CA ALA A 226 -0.92 1.48 -18.49
C ALA A 226 -1.49 2.85 -18.08
N THR A 227 -2.67 3.20 -18.61
CA THR A 227 -3.37 4.41 -18.21
C THR A 227 -3.69 4.41 -16.72
N THR A 228 -3.64 5.60 -16.12
CA THR A 228 -3.90 5.81 -14.68
C THR A 228 -5.01 6.83 -14.48
N ALA A 229 -5.55 6.91 -13.27
CA ALA A 229 -6.66 7.80 -12.94
C ALA A 229 -6.36 9.31 -13.12
N THR A 230 -5.10 9.69 -13.28
CA THR A 230 -4.71 11.09 -13.55
C THR A 230 -4.85 11.49 -15.01
N GLN A 231 -4.96 10.52 -15.92
CA GLN A 231 -5.20 10.75 -17.35
C GLN A 231 -6.70 10.80 -17.63
N LYS A 232 -7.08 11.65 -18.57
CA LYS A 232 -8.48 11.72 -19.03
C LYS A 232 -8.77 10.57 -19.98
N THR A 233 -9.78 9.78 -19.67
CA THR A 233 -10.27 8.69 -20.54
C THR A 233 -11.09 9.22 -21.70
N VAL A 234 -11.74 10.38 -21.51
CA VAL A 234 -12.46 11.13 -22.52
C VAL A 234 -11.78 12.49 -22.65
N ASP A 235 -11.87 13.12 -23.82
CA ASP A 235 -11.29 14.43 -24.08
C ASP A 235 -11.76 15.46 -23.04
N GLY A 236 -10.81 16.20 -22.50
CA GLY A 236 -11.07 17.18 -21.45
C GLY A 236 -9.79 17.84 -20.91
N PRO A 237 -9.89 19.06 -20.35
CA PRO A 237 -8.72 19.81 -19.96
C PRO A 237 -7.91 19.08 -18.88
N SER A 238 -6.59 19.03 -19.08
CA SER A 238 -5.60 18.57 -18.11
C SER A 238 -4.57 19.67 -17.92
N MET A 239 -4.68 20.43 -16.84
CA MET A 239 -3.86 21.62 -16.60
C MET A 239 -2.40 21.29 -16.26
N LYS A 240 -2.12 20.06 -15.82
CA LYS A 240 -0.76 19.63 -15.46
C LYS A 240 0.01 19.02 -16.62
N ASP A 241 -0.69 18.29 -17.48
CA ASP A 241 -0.13 17.65 -18.66
C ASP A 241 -1.16 17.72 -19.80
N TRP A 242 -0.93 18.61 -20.73
CA TRP A 242 -1.85 18.84 -21.85
C TRP A 242 -2.04 17.60 -22.71
N ARG A 243 -1.03 16.74 -22.82
CA ARG A 243 -1.15 15.47 -23.55
C ARG A 243 -2.15 14.52 -22.87
N GLY A 244 -2.21 14.54 -21.55
CA GLY A 244 -3.18 13.76 -20.76
C GLY A 244 -4.61 14.22 -20.89
N GLY A 245 -4.88 15.35 -21.56
CA GLY A 245 -6.21 15.88 -21.84
C GLY A 245 -6.87 15.36 -23.13
N ARG A 246 -6.12 14.60 -23.95
CA ARG A 246 -6.54 14.21 -25.30
C ARG A 246 -7.21 12.84 -25.40
N ALA A 247 -7.89 12.39 -24.36
CA ALA A 247 -8.40 11.05 -24.21
C ALA A 247 -7.30 9.96 -24.10
N ALA A 248 -7.69 8.76 -23.68
CA ALA A 248 -6.77 7.64 -23.44
C ALA A 248 -7.03 6.48 -24.43
N GLY A 249 -7.44 6.81 -25.65
CA GLY A 249 -7.69 5.86 -26.73
C GLY A 249 -6.51 5.69 -27.68
#